data_e17232a423c508101c331e1c02a17b26
#
_entry.id   e17232a423c508101c331e1c02a17b26
#
_cell.length_a   1.000
_cell.length_b   1.000
_cell.length_c   1.000
_cell.angle_alpha   90.00
_cell.angle_beta   90.00
_cell.angle_gamma   90.00
#
_symmetry.space_group_name_H-M   'P 1'
#
loop_
_entity.id
_entity.type
_entity.pdbx_description
1 polymer ?
#
loop_
_entity_poly.entity_id
_entity_poly.type
_entity_poly.pdbx_seq_one_letter_code
_entity_poly.pdbx_strand_id
1 'polypeptide(L)'
;MQPKALLMCRNRQSLRLMASALDKAEMAFDSCDSAQEAIELIVRGKYSALVLDYDLPGAGQVAKLARLAPPEARSVVFAMMGNSTTIATGFQSGANFVLSKPLAKDRVVRALRAARGFMRTDRRRSERHTVNTVVYLLFGKKVAIPTLMVDLNQDGLSIQAAEPLPAVQEVPVHFLLPGTSHPVEGTAEVIWADDGGRAGMFFTDLTPPAQKHLKTWLKRRDKKKVVVPSPTASHKRAAHRAVTS
;
A
#
# COMPACT_ATOMS: atom_id res chain seq x y z
N MET A 1 -6.89 17.41 9.69
CA MET A 1 -5.79 18.16 9.04
C MET A 1 -5.67 17.66 7.60
N GLN A 2 -5.57 18.56 6.61
CA GLN A 2 -5.40 18.15 5.21
C GLN A 2 -4.03 17.49 5.04
N PRO A 3 -3.91 16.33 4.36
CA PRO A 3 -2.62 15.70 4.14
C PRO A 3 -1.73 16.59 3.27
N LYS A 4 -0.45 16.69 3.65
CA LYS A 4 0.54 17.49 2.95
C LYS A 4 1.69 16.61 2.46
N ALA A 5 2.18 16.84 1.26
CA ALA A 5 3.33 16.15 0.68
C ALA A 5 4.53 17.09 0.57
N LEU A 6 5.74 16.52 0.60
CA LEU A 6 6.97 17.18 0.18
C LEU A 6 7.44 16.55 -1.12
N LEU A 7 7.69 17.36 -2.13
CA LEU A 7 8.12 16.92 -3.46
C LEU A 7 9.53 17.43 -3.75
N MET A 8 10.54 16.54 -3.64
CA MET A 8 11.92 16.80 -3.98
C MET A 8 12.19 16.37 -5.43
N CYS A 9 12.24 17.33 -6.36
CA CYS A 9 12.40 17.03 -7.78
C CYS A 9 12.87 18.26 -8.58
N ARG A 10 13.86 18.08 -9.48
CA ARG A 10 14.33 19.11 -10.43
C ARG A 10 13.69 18.98 -11.81
N ASN A 11 13.24 17.79 -12.18
CA ASN A 11 12.66 17.55 -13.50
C ASN A 11 11.28 18.19 -13.60
N ARG A 12 11.14 19.22 -14.44
CA ARG A 12 9.91 19.99 -14.60
C ARG A 12 8.70 19.16 -15.06
N GLN A 13 8.92 18.14 -15.90
CA GLN A 13 7.84 17.27 -16.39
C GLN A 13 7.31 16.38 -15.25
N SER A 14 8.21 15.72 -14.51
CA SER A 14 7.85 14.93 -13.34
C SER A 14 7.19 15.78 -12.26
N LEU A 15 7.70 16.98 -12.00
CA LEU A 15 7.13 17.94 -11.05
C LEU A 15 5.68 18.29 -11.42
N ARG A 16 5.43 18.67 -12.66
CA ARG A 16 4.07 19.03 -13.12
C ARG A 16 3.10 17.86 -13.02
N LEU A 17 3.54 16.67 -13.41
CA LEU A 17 2.71 15.48 -13.35
C LEU A 17 2.36 15.12 -11.89
N MET A 18 3.35 15.12 -11.00
CA MET A 18 3.14 14.84 -9.57
C MET A 18 2.27 15.91 -8.91
N ALA A 19 2.52 17.19 -9.16
CA ALA A 19 1.72 18.30 -8.65
C ALA A 19 0.23 18.15 -9.06
N SER A 20 -0.03 17.87 -10.35
CA SER A 20 -1.39 17.63 -10.84
C SER A 20 -2.04 16.40 -10.21
N ALA A 21 -1.27 15.35 -9.90
CA ALA A 21 -1.79 14.15 -9.27
C ALA A 21 -2.08 14.35 -7.76
N LEU A 22 -1.22 15.11 -7.06
CA LEU A 22 -1.42 15.49 -5.66
C LEU A 22 -2.63 16.41 -5.49
N ASP A 23 -2.79 17.40 -6.37
CA ASP A 23 -3.95 18.29 -6.38
C ASP A 23 -5.26 17.51 -6.54
N LYS A 24 -5.34 16.59 -7.51
CA LYS A 24 -6.48 15.68 -7.68
C LYS A 24 -6.71 14.76 -6.47
N ALA A 25 -5.66 14.51 -5.69
CA ALA A 25 -5.74 13.76 -4.46
C ALA A 25 -6.09 14.64 -3.25
N GLU A 26 -6.39 15.93 -3.45
CA GLU A 26 -6.68 16.93 -2.40
C GLU A 26 -5.54 17.02 -1.36
N MET A 27 -4.31 16.91 -1.83
CA MET A 27 -3.10 17.03 -1.01
C MET A 27 -2.37 18.32 -1.33
N ALA A 28 -2.19 19.16 -0.32
CA ALA A 28 -1.25 20.27 -0.41
C ALA A 28 0.18 19.75 -0.54
N PHE A 29 1.09 20.52 -1.16
CA PHE A 29 2.48 20.13 -1.22
C PHE A 29 3.43 21.34 -1.18
N ASP A 30 4.61 21.10 -0.62
CA ASP A 30 5.79 21.97 -0.82
C ASP A 30 6.71 21.27 -1.82
N SER A 31 7.54 22.03 -2.52
CA SER A 31 8.55 21.51 -3.43
C SER A 31 9.93 22.05 -3.11
N CYS A 32 10.94 21.23 -3.31
CA CYS A 32 12.34 21.57 -3.19
C CYS A 32 13.17 20.87 -4.27
N ASP A 33 14.40 21.26 -4.45
CA ASP A 33 15.28 20.73 -5.48
C ASP A 33 16.54 20.03 -4.94
N SER A 34 16.70 19.96 -3.63
CA SER A 34 17.86 19.36 -2.98
C SER A 34 17.49 18.59 -1.71
N ALA A 35 18.35 17.64 -1.35
CA ALA A 35 18.18 16.86 -0.12
C ALA A 35 18.33 17.75 1.14
N GLN A 36 19.21 18.76 1.08
CA GLN A 36 19.41 19.68 2.18
C GLN A 36 18.12 20.45 2.50
N GLU A 37 17.52 21.05 1.49
CA GLU A 37 16.25 21.77 1.64
C GLU A 37 15.12 20.85 2.08
N ALA A 38 15.08 19.62 1.54
CA ALA A 38 14.09 18.61 1.95
C ALA A 38 14.19 18.30 3.46
N ILE A 39 15.41 18.13 3.98
CA ILE A 39 15.63 17.87 5.41
C ILE A 39 15.17 19.06 6.25
N GLU A 40 15.51 20.29 5.86
CA GLU A 40 15.08 21.49 6.57
C GLU A 40 13.55 21.61 6.63
N LEU A 41 12.86 21.31 5.52
CA LEU A 41 11.41 21.32 5.46
C LEU A 41 10.80 20.23 6.33
N ILE A 42 11.36 19.00 6.34
CA ILE A 42 10.90 17.89 7.19
C ILE A 42 11.04 18.21 8.68
N VAL A 43 12.12 18.91 9.07
CA VAL A 43 12.33 19.31 10.47
C VAL A 43 11.32 20.37 10.91
N ARG A 44 10.96 21.29 10.03
CA ARG A 44 10.03 22.40 10.32
C ARG A 44 8.56 22.05 10.17
N GLY A 45 8.23 21.03 9.36
CA GLY A 45 6.87 20.70 8.97
C GLY A 45 6.53 19.22 9.16
N LYS A 46 5.22 18.93 9.13
CA LYS A 46 4.71 17.56 9.12
C LYS A 46 4.20 17.21 7.72
N TYR A 47 4.75 16.16 7.15
CA TYR A 47 4.35 15.66 5.83
C TYR A 47 3.77 14.26 5.95
N SER A 48 2.62 14.04 5.32
CA SER A 48 2.01 12.71 5.22
C SER A 48 2.68 11.85 4.15
N ALA A 49 3.30 12.50 3.16
CA ALA A 49 4.02 11.85 2.07
C ALA A 49 5.30 12.61 1.70
N LEU A 50 6.32 11.86 1.31
CA LEU A 50 7.54 12.37 0.68
C LEU A 50 7.65 11.78 -0.72
N VAL A 51 7.76 12.61 -1.74
CA VAL A 51 7.98 12.20 -3.12
C VAL A 51 9.39 12.60 -3.49
N LEU A 52 10.29 11.64 -3.60
CA LEU A 52 11.73 11.87 -3.73
C LEU A 52 12.23 11.43 -5.08
N ASP A 53 12.91 12.32 -5.79
CA ASP A 53 13.60 12.01 -7.03
C ASP A 53 14.96 11.37 -6.73
N TYR A 54 15.07 10.08 -6.98
CA TYR A 54 16.28 9.30 -6.67
C TYR A 54 17.43 9.53 -7.65
N ASP A 55 17.20 10.26 -8.74
CA ASP A 55 18.28 10.75 -9.59
C ASP A 55 18.98 11.97 -8.97
N LEU A 56 18.42 12.53 -7.88
CA LEU A 56 19.05 13.59 -7.10
C LEU A 56 19.92 13.01 -5.97
N PRO A 57 21.11 13.58 -5.75
CA PRO A 57 21.98 13.14 -4.67
C PRO A 57 21.30 13.34 -3.31
N GLY A 58 21.49 12.38 -2.40
CA GLY A 58 20.96 12.44 -1.05
C GLY A 58 19.50 11.98 -0.88
N ALA A 59 18.77 11.65 -1.95
CA ALA A 59 17.37 11.21 -1.86
C ALA A 59 17.18 10.00 -0.94
N GLY A 60 18.05 9.00 -1.04
CA GLY A 60 18.02 7.84 -0.14
C GLY A 60 18.30 8.19 1.32
N GLN A 61 19.10 9.22 1.61
CA GLN A 61 19.33 9.70 2.96
C GLN A 61 18.07 10.36 3.55
N VAL A 62 17.37 11.17 2.74
CA VAL A 62 16.08 11.76 3.12
C VAL A 62 15.05 10.67 3.44
N ALA A 63 14.97 9.63 2.61
CA ALA A 63 14.09 8.49 2.84
C ALA A 63 14.42 7.77 4.15
N LYS A 64 15.69 7.47 4.42
CA LYS A 64 16.14 6.86 5.68
C LYS A 64 15.80 7.72 6.89
N LEU A 65 16.00 9.03 6.80
CA LEU A 65 15.64 9.96 7.86
C LEU A 65 14.15 9.91 8.20
N ALA A 66 13.29 9.87 7.19
CA ALA A 66 11.85 9.74 7.38
C ALA A 66 11.45 8.45 8.11
N ARG A 67 12.24 7.38 7.98
CA ARG A 67 12.02 6.09 8.67
C ARG A 67 12.40 6.13 10.15
N LEU A 68 13.20 7.08 10.59
CA LEU A 68 13.57 7.23 12.00
C LEU A 68 12.42 7.80 12.85
N ALA A 69 11.42 8.42 12.22
CA ALA A 69 10.24 8.89 12.93
C ALA A 69 9.46 7.72 13.58
N PRO A 70 8.75 7.95 14.70
CA PRO A 70 7.84 6.95 15.27
C PRO A 70 6.82 6.47 14.25
N PRO A 71 6.34 5.21 14.32
CA PRO A 71 5.45 4.62 13.32
C PRO A 71 4.24 5.46 12.96
N GLU A 72 3.62 6.12 13.95
CA GLU A 72 2.44 6.97 13.81
C GLU A 72 2.73 8.33 13.15
N ALA A 73 3.98 8.73 13.11
CA ALA A 73 4.44 10.00 12.52
C ALA A 73 5.21 9.81 11.21
N ARG A 74 5.37 8.56 10.73
CA ARG A 74 6.12 8.27 9.51
C ARG A 74 5.39 8.74 8.27
N SER A 75 6.11 9.49 7.45
CA SER A 75 5.66 9.83 6.10
C SER A 75 5.70 8.61 5.19
N VAL A 76 4.76 8.52 4.26
CA VAL A 76 4.81 7.55 3.16
C VAL A 76 5.81 8.05 2.11
N VAL A 77 6.80 7.25 1.78
CA VAL A 77 7.89 7.61 0.87
C VAL A 77 7.63 7.04 -0.52
N PHE A 78 7.57 7.90 -1.52
CA PHE A 78 7.54 7.57 -2.94
C PHE A 78 8.90 7.86 -3.55
N ALA A 79 9.55 6.86 -4.14
CA ALA A 79 10.78 7.01 -4.89
C ALA A 79 10.47 7.15 -6.39
N MET A 80 10.82 8.29 -6.98
CA MET A 80 10.82 8.44 -8.44
C MET A 80 12.19 8.05 -8.96
N MET A 81 12.26 7.02 -9.81
CA MET A 81 13.52 6.41 -10.23
C MET A 81 13.67 6.42 -11.74
N GLY A 82 14.85 6.80 -12.21
CA GLY A 82 15.28 6.68 -13.59
C GLY A 82 15.81 5.28 -13.91
N ASN A 83 16.29 5.10 -15.14
CA ASN A 83 16.80 3.80 -15.63
C ASN A 83 18.12 3.35 -14.95
N SER A 84 18.81 4.26 -14.27
CA SER A 84 20.11 3.99 -13.63
C SER A 84 20.00 3.33 -12.25
N THR A 85 18.81 3.31 -11.66
CA THR A 85 18.59 2.83 -10.30
C THR A 85 17.59 1.67 -10.33
N THR A 86 17.90 0.56 -9.65
CA THR A 86 17.01 -0.59 -9.60
C THR A 86 15.88 -0.38 -8.61
N ILE A 87 14.71 -0.98 -8.87
CA ILE A 87 13.54 -0.94 -7.98
C ILE A 87 13.90 -1.46 -6.58
N ALA A 88 14.75 -2.50 -6.51
CA ALA A 88 15.27 -3.03 -5.25
C ALA A 88 16.00 -1.97 -4.42
N THR A 89 16.82 -1.14 -5.04
CA THR A 89 17.52 -0.04 -4.37
C THR A 89 16.56 0.97 -3.76
N GLY A 90 15.44 1.26 -4.43
CA GLY A 90 14.39 2.14 -3.91
C GLY A 90 13.79 1.61 -2.61
N PHE A 91 13.39 0.35 -2.58
CA PHE A 91 12.81 -0.26 -1.39
C PHE A 91 13.83 -0.42 -0.26
N GLN A 92 15.07 -0.85 -0.56
CA GLN A 92 16.16 -0.96 0.43
C GLN A 92 16.52 0.38 1.08
N SER A 93 16.34 1.50 0.38
CA SER A 93 16.56 2.82 0.93
C SER A 93 15.37 3.39 1.72
N GLY A 94 14.31 2.61 1.89
CA GLY A 94 13.15 2.96 2.72
C GLY A 94 11.96 3.53 1.98
N ALA A 95 11.91 3.46 0.65
CA ALA A 95 10.69 3.82 -0.10
C ALA A 95 9.56 2.82 0.16
N ASN A 96 8.35 3.33 0.28
CA ASN A 96 7.13 2.51 0.32
C ASN A 96 6.59 2.25 -1.09
N PHE A 97 6.78 3.20 -2.00
CA PHE A 97 6.31 3.14 -3.38
C PHE A 97 7.43 3.50 -4.33
N VAL A 98 7.54 2.79 -5.44
CA VAL A 98 8.50 3.10 -6.50
C VAL A 98 7.76 3.49 -7.77
N LEU A 99 8.12 4.63 -8.34
CA LEU A 99 7.57 5.20 -9.55
C LEU A 99 8.69 5.32 -10.59
N SER A 100 8.67 4.46 -11.60
CA SER A 100 9.66 4.50 -12.68
C SER A 100 9.43 5.69 -13.60
N LYS A 101 10.51 6.36 -13.99
CA LYS A 101 10.50 7.40 -15.02
C LYS A 101 10.64 6.77 -16.41
N PRO A 102 9.99 7.33 -17.45
CA PRO A 102 9.09 8.47 -17.39
C PRO A 102 7.81 8.16 -16.60
N LEU A 103 7.35 9.12 -15.78
CA LEU A 103 6.19 8.91 -14.93
C LEU A 103 4.93 8.75 -15.80
N ALA A 104 4.20 7.65 -15.58
CA ALA A 104 2.89 7.43 -16.16
C ALA A 104 1.79 7.92 -15.20
N LYS A 105 0.88 8.77 -15.70
CA LYS A 105 -0.18 9.41 -14.92
C LYS A 105 -1.01 8.39 -14.15
N ASP A 106 -1.43 7.31 -14.82
CA ASP A 106 -2.30 6.30 -14.20
C ASP A 106 -1.59 5.54 -13.09
N ARG A 107 -0.29 5.26 -13.26
CA ARG A 107 0.56 4.65 -12.24
C ARG A 107 0.68 5.53 -11.00
N VAL A 108 0.96 6.83 -11.19
CA VAL A 108 1.04 7.80 -10.08
C VAL A 108 -0.29 7.88 -9.33
N VAL A 109 -1.42 7.94 -10.04
CA VAL A 109 -2.75 7.99 -9.42
C VAL A 109 -3.05 6.71 -8.64
N ARG A 110 -2.70 5.52 -9.19
CA ARG A 110 -2.86 4.24 -8.47
C ARG A 110 -2.03 4.21 -7.18
N ALA A 111 -0.75 4.60 -7.26
CA ALA A 111 0.14 4.63 -6.10
C ALA A 111 -0.37 5.59 -5.02
N LEU A 112 -0.80 6.80 -5.38
CA LEU A 112 -1.39 7.75 -4.43
C LEU A 112 -2.70 7.22 -3.80
N ARG A 113 -3.54 6.53 -4.56
CA ARG A 113 -4.76 5.88 -4.02
C ARG A 113 -4.42 4.78 -3.03
N ALA A 114 -3.45 3.92 -3.35
CA ALA A 114 -2.97 2.87 -2.45
C ALA A 114 -2.39 3.47 -1.16
N ALA A 115 -1.59 4.54 -1.29
CA ALA A 115 -0.97 5.22 -0.16
C ALA A 115 -1.96 5.92 0.78
N ARG A 116 -3.15 6.31 0.32
CA ARG A 116 -4.16 6.97 1.17
C ARG A 116 -4.49 6.18 2.44
N GLY A 117 -4.48 4.85 2.36
CA GLY A 117 -4.71 3.99 3.52
C GLY A 117 -3.63 4.08 4.59
N PHE A 118 -2.41 4.49 4.21
CA PHE A 118 -1.28 4.68 5.13
C PHE A 118 -1.18 6.12 5.65
N MET A 119 -1.71 7.09 4.90
CA MET A 119 -1.63 8.52 5.24
C MET A 119 -2.76 9.00 6.15
N ARG A 120 -3.86 8.25 6.24
CA ARG A 120 -5.02 8.58 7.07
C ARG A 120 -5.27 7.45 8.06
N THR A 121 -5.35 7.80 9.32
CA THR A 121 -5.72 6.89 10.41
C THR A 121 -7.17 6.41 10.31
N ASP A 122 -7.97 6.97 9.37
CA ASP A 122 -9.38 6.58 9.24
C ASP A 122 -9.94 6.79 7.83
N ARG A 123 -10.66 5.77 7.33
CA ARG A 123 -11.46 5.62 6.11
C ARG A 123 -10.79 4.94 4.92
N ARG A 124 -10.61 3.64 5.04
CA ARG A 124 -10.49 2.73 3.88
C ARG A 124 -11.82 2.70 3.13
N ARG A 125 -11.85 3.18 1.88
CA ARG A 125 -13.07 3.17 1.04
C ARG A 125 -13.47 1.78 0.53
N SER A 126 -12.55 0.79 0.53
CA SER A 126 -12.89 -0.61 0.29
C SER A 126 -12.42 -1.43 1.48
N GLU A 127 -13.33 -2.17 2.09
CA GLU A 127 -12.98 -3.14 3.11
C GLU A 127 -12.02 -4.16 2.52
N ARG A 128 -10.91 -4.39 3.22
CA ARG A 128 -10.01 -5.50 2.93
C ARG A 128 -10.42 -6.67 3.78
N HIS A 129 -10.58 -7.81 3.15
CA HIS A 129 -10.87 -9.04 3.86
C HIS A 129 -9.57 -9.74 4.20
N THR A 130 -9.34 -9.98 5.49
CA THR A 130 -8.22 -10.82 5.93
C THR A 130 -8.42 -12.22 5.38
N VAL A 131 -7.38 -12.71 4.69
CA VAL A 131 -7.38 -13.99 4.00
C VAL A 131 -6.04 -14.65 4.25
N ASN A 132 -6.05 -15.86 4.81
CA ASN A 132 -4.83 -16.62 5.01
C ASN A 132 -4.83 -17.77 3.99
N THR A 133 -4.39 -17.48 2.76
CA THR A 133 -4.28 -18.48 1.70
C THR A 133 -2.98 -18.29 0.93
N VAL A 134 -2.51 -19.35 0.31
CA VAL A 134 -1.31 -19.29 -0.54
C VAL A 134 -1.67 -18.68 -1.87
N VAL A 135 -0.84 -17.74 -2.33
CA VAL A 135 -0.85 -17.21 -3.69
C VAL A 135 0.49 -17.52 -4.34
N TYR A 136 0.45 -17.91 -5.60
CA TYR A 136 1.65 -18.16 -6.39
C TYR A 136 1.93 -16.95 -7.26
N LEU A 137 3.13 -16.39 -7.08
CA LEU A 137 3.65 -15.30 -7.90
C LEU A 137 4.61 -15.89 -8.93
N LEU A 138 4.39 -15.61 -10.20
CA LEU A 138 5.19 -16.18 -11.29
C LEU A 138 6.26 -15.18 -11.73
N PHE A 139 7.50 -15.49 -11.45
CA PHE A 139 8.66 -14.69 -11.89
C PHE A 139 9.38 -15.35 -13.07
N GLY A 140 9.36 -14.68 -14.23
CA GLY A 140 9.89 -15.24 -15.47
C GLY A 140 9.11 -16.48 -15.92
N LYS A 141 9.76 -17.34 -16.71
CA LYS A 141 9.05 -18.47 -17.35
C LYS A 141 8.88 -19.71 -16.48
N LYS A 142 9.52 -19.82 -15.31
CA LYS A 142 9.58 -21.10 -14.56
C LYS A 142 9.59 -21.00 -13.02
N VAL A 143 9.61 -19.81 -12.44
CA VAL A 143 9.73 -19.69 -10.98
C VAL A 143 8.40 -19.22 -10.39
N ALA A 144 7.70 -20.14 -9.71
CA ALA A 144 6.52 -19.82 -8.92
C ALA A 144 6.94 -19.68 -7.45
N ILE A 145 6.82 -18.48 -6.88
CA ILE A 145 7.11 -18.23 -5.47
C ILE A 145 5.81 -18.31 -4.69
N PRO A 146 5.65 -19.29 -3.79
CA PRO A 146 4.50 -19.33 -2.89
C PRO A 146 4.64 -18.22 -1.85
N THR A 147 3.58 -17.43 -1.67
CA THR A 147 3.49 -16.38 -0.67
C THR A 147 2.18 -16.51 0.09
N LEU A 148 2.12 -15.97 1.31
CA LEU A 148 0.89 -15.92 2.08
C LEU A 148 0.11 -14.64 1.72
N MET A 149 -1.09 -14.77 1.21
CA MET A 149 -2.01 -13.64 1.08
C MET A 149 -2.52 -13.25 2.46
N VAL A 150 -2.31 -12.00 2.84
CA VAL A 150 -2.72 -11.44 4.13
C VAL A 150 -4.12 -10.83 4.04
N ASP A 151 -4.35 -10.05 3.01
CA ASP A 151 -5.64 -9.43 2.74
C ASP A 151 -5.93 -9.31 1.23
N LEU A 152 -7.22 -9.17 0.91
CA LEU A 152 -7.73 -9.13 -0.46
C LEU A 152 -8.90 -8.16 -0.55
N ASN A 153 -8.94 -7.37 -1.62
CA ASN A 153 -10.10 -6.60 -2.03
C ASN A 153 -10.32 -6.70 -3.56
N GLN A 154 -11.24 -5.91 -4.11
CA GLN A 154 -11.52 -5.95 -5.56
C GLN A 154 -10.37 -5.40 -6.42
N ASP A 155 -9.51 -4.56 -5.85
CA ASP A 155 -8.48 -3.83 -6.58
C ASP A 155 -7.09 -4.47 -6.44
N GLY A 156 -6.89 -5.36 -5.44
CA GLY A 156 -5.58 -5.95 -5.19
C GLY A 156 -5.50 -6.78 -3.92
N LEU A 157 -4.30 -7.15 -3.57
CA LEU A 157 -3.99 -8.01 -2.42
C LEU A 157 -2.74 -7.54 -1.68
N SER A 158 -2.62 -7.90 -0.40
CA SER A 158 -1.37 -7.83 0.35
C SER A 158 -0.86 -9.23 0.61
N ILE A 159 0.45 -9.38 0.54
CA ILE A 159 1.13 -10.65 0.76
C ILE A 159 2.22 -10.54 1.80
N GLN A 160 2.60 -11.69 2.34
CA GLN A 160 3.81 -11.94 3.09
C GLN A 160 4.62 -13.01 2.35
N ALA A 161 5.77 -12.65 1.83
CA ALA A 161 6.76 -13.57 1.29
C ALA A 161 7.77 -13.97 2.37
N ALA A 162 8.43 -15.12 2.21
CA ALA A 162 9.50 -15.56 3.09
C ALA A 162 10.78 -14.71 2.93
N GLU A 163 10.97 -14.17 1.73
CA GLU A 163 12.11 -13.33 1.34
C GLU A 163 11.62 -12.09 0.59
N PRO A 164 12.43 -11.02 0.50
CA PRO A 164 12.11 -9.87 -0.33
C PRO A 164 11.81 -10.28 -1.76
N LEU A 165 10.75 -9.74 -2.34
CA LEU A 165 10.36 -10.06 -3.70
C LEU A 165 11.39 -9.57 -4.72
N PRO A 166 11.59 -10.30 -5.83
CA PRO A 166 12.36 -9.80 -6.96
C PRO A 166 11.81 -8.46 -7.46
N ALA A 167 12.70 -7.58 -7.90
CA ALA A 167 12.37 -6.24 -8.38
C ALA A 167 11.75 -6.29 -9.78
N VAL A 168 10.48 -6.70 -9.85
CA VAL A 168 9.67 -6.69 -11.09
C VAL A 168 8.42 -5.85 -10.87
N GLN A 169 7.96 -5.22 -11.94
CA GLN A 169 6.80 -4.31 -11.86
C GLN A 169 5.48 -5.05 -11.94
N GLU A 170 5.37 -5.99 -12.87
CA GLU A 170 4.17 -6.80 -13.08
C GLU A 170 4.49 -8.27 -12.86
N VAL A 171 3.64 -8.92 -12.11
CA VAL A 171 3.79 -10.32 -11.70
C VAL A 171 2.50 -11.04 -12.02
N PRO A 172 2.52 -12.12 -12.81
CA PRO A 172 1.39 -13.02 -12.92
C PRO A 172 1.07 -13.62 -11.55
N VAL A 173 -0.22 -13.62 -11.21
CA VAL A 173 -0.74 -14.14 -9.94
C VAL A 173 -1.73 -15.27 -10.19
N HIS A 174 -1.64 -16.30 -9.36
CA HIS A 174 -2.57 -17.43 -9.39
C HIS A 174 -2.90 -17.86 -7.96
N PHE A 175 -4.19 -17.91 -7.61
CA PHE A 175 -4.65 -18.41 -6.31
C PHE A 175 -6.10 -18.87 -6.36
N LEU A 176 -6.49 -19.66 -5.37
CA LEU A 176 -7.87 -20.06 -5.16
C LEU A 176 -8.53 -19.15 -4.15
N LEU A 177 -9.76 -18.72 -4.42
CA LEU A 177 -10.57 -18.00 -3.44
C LEU A 177 -10.93 -18.93 -2.27
N PRO A 178 -10.66 -18.54 -1.02
CA PRO A 178 -10.89 -19.39 0.15
C PRO A 178 -12.31 -19.90 0.26
N GLY A 179 -12.43 -21.22 0.45
CA GLY A 179 -13.71 -21.91 0.53
C GLY A 179 -14.43 -22.08 -0.82
N THR A 180 -13.70 -21.96 -1.92
CA THR A 180 -14.20 -22.21 -3.29
C THR A 180 -13.16 -22.98 -4.10
N SER A 181 -13.59 -23.54 -5.24
CA SER A 181 -12.70 -24.12 -6.26
C SER A 181 -12.40 -23.13 -7.39
N HIS A 182 -12.77 -21.85 -7.23
CA HIS A 182 -12.61 -20.86 -8.29
C HIS A 182 -11.21 -20.26 -8.28
N PRO A 183 -10.40 -20.45 -9.32
CA PRO A 183 -9.11 -19.80 -9.47
C PRO A 183 -9.30 -18.32 -9.78
N VAL A 184 -8.37 -17.51 -9.28
CA VAL A 184 -8.14 -16.14 -9.70
C VAL A 184 -6.81 -16.11 -10.42
N GLU A 185 -6.85 -15.75 -11.68
CA GLU A 185 -5.70 -15.67 -12.57
C GLU A 185 -5.65 -14.29 -13.19
N GLY A 186 -4.43 -13.74 -13.29
CA GLY A 186 -4.21 -12.44 -13.87
C GLY A 186 -2.81 -11.92 -13.63
N THR A 187 -2.65 -10.62 -13.77
CA THR A 187 -1.41 -9.91 -13.47
C THR A 187 -1.64 -8.88 -12.37
N ALA A 188 -0.62 -8.65 -11.57
CA ALA A 188 -0.63 -7.63 -10.53
C ALA A 188 0.68 -6.84 -10.55
N GLU A 189 0.58 -5.53 -10.27
CA GLU A 189 1.71 -4.63 -10.12
C GLU A 189 2.08 -4.55 -8.63
N VAL A 190 3.36 -4.72 -8.30
CA VAL A 190 3.87 -4.45 -6.95
C VAL A 190 3.86 -2.95 -6.73
N ILE A 191 2.98 -2.47 -5.85
CA ILE A 191 2.82 -1.05 -5.56
C ILE A 191 3.73 -0.61 -4.42
N TRP A 192 3.89 -1.45 -3.41
CA TRP A 192 4.79 -1.24 -2.28
C TRP A 192 5.35 -2.57 -1.79
N ALA A 193 6.53 -2.52 -1.21
CA ALA A 193 7.14 -3.64 -0.51
C ALA A 193 7.97 -3.14 0.68
N ASP A 194 8.26 -4.02 1.63
CA ASP A 194 9.17 -3.75 2.74
C ASP A 194 10.26 -4.84 2.84
N ASP A 195 11.21 -4.60 3.72
CA ASP A 195 12.38 -5.47 3.92
C ASP A 195 12.01 -6.79 4.64
N GLY A 196 10.82 -6.85 5.25
CA GLY A 196 10.27 -8.02 5.91
C GLY A 196 9.51 -8.96 4.97
N GLY A 197 9.55 -8.72 3.65
CA GLY A 197 8.87 -9.53 2.63
C GLY A 197 7.36 -9.24 2.51
N ARG A 198 6.85 -8.18 3.15
CA ARG A 198 5.45 -7.76 2.94
C ARG A 198 5.37 -6.92 1.67
N ALA A 199 4.34 -7.15 0.89
CA ALA A 199 4.08 -6.35 -0.30
C ALA A 199 2.58 -6.15 -0.52
N GLY A 200 2.24 -5.01 -1.14
CA GLY A 200 0.91 -4.74 -1.65
C GLY A 200 0.92 -4.70 -3.17
N MET A 201 -0.04 -5.37 -3.75
CA MET A 201 -0.15 -5.54 -5.19
C MET A 201 -1.51 -5.06 -5.67
N PHE A 202 -1.54 -4.43 -6.83
CA PHE A 202 -2.74 -3.99 -7.52
C PHE A 202 -2.97 -4.87 -8.74
N PHE A 203 -4.19 -5.37 -8.94
CA PHE A 203 -4.51 -6.13 -10.15
C PHE A 203 -4.50 -5.21 -11.36
N THR A 204 -3.62 -5.48 -12.32
CA THR A 204 -3.55 -4.75 -13.59
C THR A 204 -4.46 -5.37 -14.63
N ASP A 205 -4.55 -6.70 -14.60
CA ASP A 205 -5.46 -7.47 -15.44
C ASP A 205 -5.92 -8.73 -14.70
N LEU A 206 -7.21 -9.01 -14.75
CA LEU A 206 -7.81 -10.24 -14.27
C LEU A 206 -8.63 -10.84 -15.40
N THR A 207 -8.56 -12.15 -15.56
CA THR A 207 -9.43 -12.83 -16.50
C THR A 207 -10.91 -12.56 -16.17
N PRO A 208 -11.81 -12.43 -17.18
CA PRO A 208 -13.23 -12.14 -16.93
C PRO A 208 -13.91 -13.08 -15.92
N PRO A 209 -13.65 -14.41 -15.94
CA PRO A 209 -14.13 -15.30 -14.89
C PRO A 209 -13.59 -14.97 -13.51
N ALA A 210 -12.28 -14.70 -13.39
CA ALA A 210 -11.63 -14.36 -12.12
C ALA A 210 -12.23 -13.08 -11.51
N GLN A 211 -12.43 -12.05 -12.32
CA GLN A 211 -13.04 -10.79 -11.88
C GLN A 211 -14.48 -11.01 -11.36
N LYS A 212 -15.30 -11.82 -12.06
CA LYS A 212 -16.66 -12.15 -11.64
C LYS A 212 -16.66 -12.96 -10.33
N HIS A 213 -15.79 -13.97 -10.22
CA HIS A 213 -15.68 -14.81 -9.03
C HIS A 213 -15.24 -13.99 -7.82
N LEU A 214 -14.20 -13.18 -7.98
CA LEU A 214 -13.69 -12.28 -6.92
C LEU A 214 -14.78 -11.33 -6.41
N LYS A 215 -15.48 -10.63 -7.32
CA LYS A 215 -16.57 -9.71 -6.97
C LYS A 215 -17.71 -10.41 -6.22
N THR A 216 -18.07 -11.62 -6.65
CA THR A 216 -19.13 -12.41 -6.00
C THR A 216 -18.70 -12.87 -4.61
N TRP A 217 -17.47 -13.33 -4.46
CA TRP A 217 -16.90 -13.79 -3.21
C TRP A 217 -16.82 -12.67 -2.17
N LEU A 218 -16.33 -11.47 -2.56
CA LEU A 218 -16.27 -10.29 -1.70
C LEU A 218 -17.65 -9.88 -1.21
N LYS A 219 -18.65 -9.80 -2.10
CA LYS A 219 -20.03 -9.48 -1.72
C LYS A 219 -20.64 -10.45 -0.70
N ARG A 220 -20.29 -11.73 -0.76
CA ARG A 220 -20.77 -12.72 0.23
C ARG A 220 -20.14 -12.51 1.60
N ARG A 221 -18.89 -12.09 1.65
CA ARG A 221 -18.19 -11.79 2.91
C ARG A 221 -18.69 -10.52 3.58
N ASP A 222 -18.97 -9.48 2.81
CA ASP A 222 -19.56 -8.24 3.32
C ASP A 222 -20.90 -8.53 4.01
N LYS A 223 -21.75 -9.36 3.42
CA LYS A 223 -23.05 -9.77 4.01
C LYS A 223 -22.90 -10.57 5.31
N LYS A 224 -21.86 -11.41 5.46
CA LYS A 224 -21.64 -12.19 6.69
C LYS A 224 -21.19 -11.34 7.87
N LYS A 225 -20.51 -10.21 7.66
CA LYS A 225 -20.10 -9.28 8.74
C LYS A 225 -21.28 -8.52 9.37
N VAL A 226 -22.37 -8.32 8.64
CA VAL A 226 -23.54 -7.57 9.11
C VAL A 226 -24.43 -8.38 10.08
N VAL A 227 -24.20 -9.70 10.24
CA VAL A 227 -25.09 -10.62 10.99
C VAL A 227 -24.50 -11.08 12.33
N VAL A 228 -23.52 -10.39 12.93
CA VAL A 228 -23.11 -10.68 14.30
C VAL A 228 -23.94 -9.84 15.27
N PRO A 229 -24.97 -10.40 15.96
CA PRO A 229 -25.67 -9.69 17.01
C PRO A 229 -24.72 -9.41 18.16
N SER A 230 -24.69 -8.17 18.65
CA SER A 230 -24.00 -7.78 19.86
C SER A 230 -24.44 -8.69 21.01
N PRO A 231 -23.54 -9.18 21.86
CA PRO A 231 -23.95 -9.90 23.07
C PRO A 231 -24.69 -8.93 23.97
N THR A 232 -26.00 -9.11 24.05
CA THR A 232 -26.88 -8.44 25.01
C THR A 232 -26.42 -8.73 26.41
N ALA A 233 -26.11 -7.69 27.13
CA ALA A 233 -25.82 -7.71 28.56
C ALA A 233 -27.06 -8.23 29.33
N SER A 234 -27.01 -9.50 29.75
CA SER A 234 -27.94 -10.06 30.73
C SER A 234 -27.16 -10.70 31.87
N HIS A 235 -26.66 -9.87 32.79
CA HIS A 235 -26.32 -10.28 34.14
C HIS A 235 -26.37 -9.07 35.06
N LYS A 236 -27.60 -8.72 35.48
CA LYS A 236 -27.84 -7.99 36.72
C LYS A 236 -29.21 -8.43 37.26
N ARG A 237 -29.21 -9.41 38.17
CA ARG A 237 -30.18 -9.53 39.29
C ARG A 237 -30.07 -10.91 39.93
N ALA A 238 -29.21 -11.04 40.92
CA ALA A 238 -29.43 -11.95 42.05
C ALA A 238 -28.29 -11.79 43.08
N ALA A 239 -28.38 -10.81 43.93
CA ALA A 239 -27.68 -10.79 45.23
C ALA A 239 -28.31 -9.70 46.10
N HIS A 240 -29.46 -10.00 46.71
CA HIS A 240 -29.89 -9.35 47.93
C HIS A 240 -31.03 -10.18 48.56
N ARG A 241 -30.63 -11.10 49.42
CA ARG A 241 -31.44 -11.60 50.59
C ARG A 241 -30.66 -12.73 51.25
N ALA A 242 -30.04 -12.40 52.34
CA ALA A 242 -30.00 -13.24 53.56
C ALA A 242 -28.88 -12.73 54.46
N VAL A 243 -29.21 -11.82 55.35
CA VAL A 243 -28.62 -11.71 56.71
C VAL A 243 -29.70 -11.12 57.58
N THR A 244 -30.36 -11.96 58.36
CA THR A 244 -30.92 -11.68 59.69
C THR A 244 -31.42 -13.00 60.26
N SER A 245 -30.63 -13.59 61.12
CA SER A 245 -30.94 -14.24 62.42
C SER A 245 -29.62 -14.75 62.99
#